data_375ca5419be3a9e4851cd1fabeb81d4a
#
_entry.id   375ca5419be3a9e4851cd1fabeb81d4a
#
_cell.length_a   1.000
_cell.length_b   1.000
_cell.length_c   1.000
_cell.angle_alpha   90.00
_cell.angle_beta   90.00
_cell.angle_gamma   90.00
#
_symmetry.space_group_name_H-M   'P 1'
#
loop_
_entity.id
_entity.type
_entity.pdbx_description
1 polymer ?
#
loop_
_entity_poly.entity_id
_entity_poly.type
_entity_poly.pdbx_seq_one_letter_code
_entity_poly.pdbx_strand_id
1 'polypeptide(L)'
;MPLYAACDLHSNNTVLAVLDEAGSLKLRQRVPNDLDLIGAALAPFRDQLQGVAVESTYNAYWLLDGLDRAGYPTRMVNTLAVPQYAGLKQADDHTDARHLANLMRLGLLPTAYIYPRPQRGLRDLLRRRMLLVQQSVRLLQSVQGYWARATGQRLSANAFRHLTRQQLDATFVDPSELFAVATLMQSWLYLQHRIDAIEHWLDDAVRRRPDLAALRTVPGIGPILGLTIVLESGQIQRFEHVGQYTSYCRLVPAHRVSNGKKKGTGNRKCGNRYLAWAWIEAANFAIRFAPPIKTWYQRNAARKPRVVALKAVAHKLARAGFHLLRDGGRFDVQRAFC
;
A
#
# COMPACT_ATOMS: atom_id res chain seq x y z
N MET A 1 21.86 18.05 27.23
CA MET A 1 21.05 18.82 26.26
C MET A 1 20.39 17.84 25.28
N PRO A 2 19.13 18.02 24.91
CA PRO A 2 18.47 17.13 23.96
C PRO A 2 19.11 17.21 22.57
N LEU A 3 19.30 16.02 21.96
CA LEU A 3 19.86 15.88 20.62
C LEU A 3 18.88 15.17 19.68
N TYR A 4 18.95 15.47 18.40
CA TYR A 4 18.02 15.00 17.39
C TYR A 4 18.83 14.46 16.21
N ALA A 5 18.71 13.17 15.92
CA ALA A 5 19.41 12.52 14.83
C ALA A 5 18.51 12.21 13.64
N ALA A 6 19.08 12.19 12.46
CA ALA A 6 18.41 11.67 11.28
C ALA A 6 19.35 10.87 10.38
N CYS A 7 18.78 9.90 9.72
CA CYS A 7 19.41 9.03 8.73
C CYS A 7 18.72 9.20 7.38
N ASP A 8 19.42 9.78 6.43
CA ASP A 8 19.04 9.73 5.01
C ASP A 8 19.64 8.44 4.43
N LEU A 9 18.76 7.48 4.13
CA LEU A 9 19.12 6.10 3.84
C LEU A 9 19.08 5.80 2.34
N HIS A 10 20.25 5.61 1.77
CA HIS A 10 20.43 5.20 0.37
C HIS A 10 20.58 3.66 0.20
N SER A 11 20.83 3.23 -1.02
CA SER A 11 20.98 1.80 -1.36
C SER A 11 22.21 1.13 -0.72
N ASN A 12 23.31 1.86 -0.58
CA ASN A 12 24.61 1.35 -0.13
C ASN A 12 25.27 2.17 0.99
N ASN A 13 24.72 3.32 1.32
CA ASN A 13 25.25 4.18 2.39
C ASN A 13 24.12 4.94 3.08
N THR A 14 24.42 5.45 4.26
CA THR A 14 23.55 6.29 5.07
C THR A 14 24.26 7.59 5.42
N VAL A 15 23.59 8.72 5.23
CA VAL A 15 24.05 10.02 5.70
C VAL A 15 23.42 10.32 7.05
N LEU A 16 24.27 10.54 8.06
CA LEU A 16 23.89 10.86 9.44
C LEU A 16 24.00 12.35 9.70
N ALA A 17 23.03 12.92 10.39
CA ALA A 17 23.10 14.24 10.96
C ALA A 17 22.59 14.21 12.41
N VAL A 18 23.30 14.90 13.31
CA VAL A 18 22.86 15.12 14.71
C VAL A 18 22.87 16.61 15.00
N LEU A 19 21.76 17.13 15.49
CA LEU A 19 21.56 18.52 15.89
C LEU A 19 21.32 18.64 17.39
N ASP A 20 21.79 19.73 17.98
CA ASP A 20 21.36 20.12 19.32
C ASP A 20 20.04 20.92 19.31
N GLU A 21 19.58 21.31 20.48
CA GLU A 21 18.36 22.10 20.70
C GLU A 21 18.40 23.48 20.00
N ALA A 22 19.58 24.06 19.84
CA ALA A 22 19.77 25.32 19.11
C ALA A 22 19.82 25.14 17.59
N GLY A 23 19.83 23.88 17.10
CA GLY A 23 19.95 23.54 15.69
C GLY A 23 21.38 23.52 15.17
N SER A 24 22.37 23.58 16.10
CA SER A 24 23.79 23.48 15.75
C SER A 24 24.16 22.03 15.42
N LEU A 25 24.95 21.85 14.39
CA LEU A 25 25.37 20.54 13.90
C LEU A 25 26.45 19.93 14.83
N LYS A 26 26.19 18.75 15.38
CA LYS A 26 27.13 17.99 16.24
C LYS A 26 27.78 16.84 15.49
N LEU A 27 27.07 16.23 14.54
CA LEU A 27 27.58 15.18 13.67
C LEU A 27 27.05 15.38 12.25
N ARG A 28 27.93 15.20 11.28
CA ARG A 28 27.60 15.03 9.87
C ARG A 28 28.56 14.01 9.28
N GLN A 29 28.03 12.83 8.92
CA GLN A 29 28.88 11.73 8.46
C GLN A 29 28.14 10.88 7.44
N ARG A 30 28.83 10.46 6.40
CA ARG A 30 28.38 9.41 5.47
C ARG A 30 29.07 8.12 5.86
N VAL A 31 28.30 7.06 6.07
CA VAL A 31 28.80 5.73 6.43
C VAL A 31 28.20 4.67 5.48
N PRO A 32 28.89 3.55 5.24
CA PRO A 32 28.29 2.40 4.57
C PRO A 32 27.03 1.91 5.32
N ASN A 33 26.16 1.19 4.63
CA ASN A 33 24.99 0.54 5.26
C ASN A 33 25.45 -0.64 6.12
N ASP A 34 25.99 -0.31 7.28
CA ASP A 34 26.50 -1.23 8.31
C ASP A 34 25.99 -0.74 9.66
N LEU A 35 25.31 -1.64 10.41
CA LEU A 35 24.67 -1.28 11.68
C LEU A 35 25.69 -0.97 12.77
N ASP A 36 26.85 -1.61 12.75
CA ASP A 36 27.90 -1.38 13.75
C ASP A 36 28.55 -0.01 13.52
N LEU A 37 28.81 0.36 12.26
CA LEU A 37 29.35 1.67 11.90
C LEU A 37 28.34 2.81 12.20
N ILE A 38 27.07 2.61 11.90
CA ILE A 38 26.02 3.57 12.20
C ILE A 38 25.85 3.68 13.72
N GLY A 39 25.85 2.57 14.44
CA GLY A 39 25.79 2.52 15.90
C GLY A 39 26.98 3.21 16.56
N ALA A 40 28.19 2.97 16.08
CA ALA A 40 29.41 3.61 16.58
C ALA A 40 29.37 5.14 16.36
N ALA A 41 28.90 5.61 15.22
CA ALA A 41 28.74 7.04 14.94
C ALA A 41 27.71 7.73 15.87
N LEU A 42 26.64 7.02 16.24
CA LEU A 42 25.58 7.55 17.11
C LEU A 42 25.87 7.35 18.62
N ALA A 43 26.74 6.41 18.98
CA ALA A 43 27.03 6.04 20.37
C ALA A 43 27.41 7.21 21.28
N PRO A 44 28.25 8.19 20.86
CA PRO A 44 28.61 9.34 21.72
C PRO A 44 27.42 10.23 22.13
N PHE A 45 26.30 10.11 21.41
CA PHE A 45 25.10 10.95 21.57
C PHE A 45 23.94 10.23 22.22
N ARG A 46 24.05 8.91 22.42
CA ARG A 46 22.95 7.98 22.75
C ARG A 46 22.05 8.47 23.86
N ASP A 47 22.61 8.83 25.00
CA ASP A 47 21.85 9.18 26.20
C ASP A 47 21.10 10.50 26.09
N GLN A 48 21.45 11.32 25.11
CA GLN A 48 20.84 12.62 24.86
C GLN A 48 19.87 12.63 23.70
N LEU A 49 19.85 11.55 22.87
CA LEU A 49 19.01 11.48 21.69
C LEU A 49 17.53 11.36 22.04
N GLN A 50 16.72 12.33 21.59
CA GLN A 50 15.26 12.33 21.69
C GLN A 50 14.61 11.49 20.59
N GLY A 51 15.36 11.18 19.55
CA GLY A 51 14.94 10.34 18.46
C GLY A 51 15.96 10.23 17.35
N VAL A 52 15.80 9.16 16.55
CA VAL A 52 16.52 8.97 15.29
C VAL A 52 15.48 8.85 14.16
N ALA A 53 15.39 9.86 13.32
CA ALA A 53 14.53 9.87 12.15
C ALA A 53 15.17 9.04 11.04
N VAL A 54 14.42 8.10 10.46
CA VAL A 54 14.87 7.26 9.34
C VAL A 54 13.93 7.47 8.16
N GLU A 55 14.46 7.78 7.00
CA GLU A 55 13.68 7.96 5.79
C GLU A 55 12.97 6.67 5.37
N SER A 56 11.70 6.76 4.89
CA SER A 56 10.90 5.60 4.48
C SER A 56 11.25 5.09 3.08
N THR A 57 12.49 4.64 2.89
CA THR A 57 12.97 3.97 1.68
C THR A 57 12.65 2.47 1.69
N TYR A 58 12.96 1.75 0.61
CA TYR A 58 12.65 0.31 0.50
C TYR A 58 13.37 -0.56 1.55
N ASN A 59 14.53 -0.14 2.04
CA ASN A 59 15.37 -0.81 3.04
C ASN A 59 15.23 -0.23 4.45
N ALA A 60 14.32 0.73 4.68
CA ALA A 60 14.17 1.43 5.96
C ALA A 60 13.99 0.49 7.17
N TYR A 61 13.28 -0.61 7.01
CA TYR A 61 13.06 -1.55 8.11
C TYR A 61 14.33 -2.25 8.61
N TRP A 62 15.33 -2.46 7.75
CA TRP A 62 16.62 -2.98 8.16
C TRP A 62 17.29 -2.05 9.19
N LEU A 63 17.32 -0.75 8.91
CA LEU A 63 17.92 0.24 9.79
C LEU A 63 17.07 0.49 11.04
N LEU A 64 15.74 0.65 10.87
CA LEU A 64 14.81 0.83 11.99
C LEU A 64 14.91 -0.30 13.02
N ASP A 65 14.90 -1.56 12.54
CA ASP A 65 14.97 -2.73 13.42
C ASP A 65 16.37 -2.87 14.07
N GLY A 66 17.43 -2.44 13.38
CA GLY A 66 18.79 -2.43 13.92
C GLY A 66 18.94 -1.43 15.06
N LEU A 67 18.51 -0.20 14.82
CA LEU A 67 18.56 0.88 15.80
C LEU A 67 17.64 0.61 17.00
N ASP A 68 16.43 0.08 16.76
CA ASP A 68 15.48 -0.28 17.82
C ASP A 68 16.06 -1.35 18.76
N ARG A 69 16.66 -2.41 18.19
CA ARG A 69 17.38 -3.44 18.98
C ARG A 69 18.56 -2.89 19.78
N ALA A 70 19.23 -1.87 19.24
CA ALA A 70 20.28 -1.16 19.94
C ALA A 70 19.75 -0.15 20.98
N GLY A 71 18.42 -0.02 21.15
CA GLY A 71 17.77 0.85 22.15
C GLY A 71 17.69 2.32 21.76
N TYR A 72 17.80 2.68 20.49
CA TYR A 72 17.57 4.03 20.01
C TYR A 72 16.07 4.30 19.80
N PRO A 73 15.52 5.47 20.20
CA PRO A 73 14.14 5.83 19.93
C PRO A 73 13.95 6.19 18.45
N THR A 74 13.50 5.22 17.64
CA THR A 74 13.41 5.39 16.19
C THR A 74 12.07 5.98 15.74
N ARG A 75 12.11 6.78 14.67
CA ARG A 75 10.94 7.34 14.00
C ARG A 75 11.07 7.18 12.48
N MET A 76 10.11 6.51 11.85
CA MET A 76 10.06 6.44 10.38
C MET A 76 9.43 7.71 9.83
N VAL A 77 10.08 8.33 8.85
CA VAL A 77 9.62 9.57 8.22
C VAL A 77 8.60 9.28 7.13
N ASN A 78 7.50 10.03 7.09
CA ASN A 78 6.59 10.03 5.95
C ASN A 78 7.09 11.03 4.89
N THR A 79 7.98 10.60 4.02
CA THR A 79 8.62 11.45 3.00
C THR A 79 7.63 12.17 2.07
N LEU A 80 6.47 11.57 1.81
CA LEU A 80 5.43 12.22 0.99
C LEU A 80 4.76 13.43 1.67
N ALA A 81 4.91 13.56 2.97
CA ALA A 81 4.34 14.64 3.77
C ALA A 81 5.40 15.64 4.26
N VAL A 82 6.68 15.38 4.02
CA VAL A 82 7.76 16.34 4.32
C VAL A 82 7.57 17.57 3.43
N PRO A 83 7.52 18.78 4.00
CA PRO A 83 7.51 20.00 3.21
C PRO A 83 8.77 20.08 2.36
N GLN A 84 8.61 20.11 1.03
CA GLN A 84 9.74 20.31 0.14
C GLN A 84 10.25 21.74 0.32
N TYR A 85 11.57 21.94 0.26
CA TYR A 85 12.19 23.24 0.24
C TYR A 85 11.87 23.94 -1.10
N ALA A 86 10.72 24.61 -1.15
CA ALA A 86 10.42 25.51 -2.25
C ALA A 86 11.38 26.71 -2.15
N GLY A 87 12.38 26.76 -3.00
CA GLY A 87 13.30 27.90 -3.08
C GLY A 87 14.79 27.61 -2.83
N LEU A 88 15.18 26.42 -2.42
CA LEU A 88 16.59 26.06 -2.38
C LEU A 88 17.10 25.72 -3.80
N LYS A 89 18.17 26.40 -4.23
CA LYS A 89 18.81 26.15 -5.52
C LYS A 89 19.66 24.87 -5.53
N GLN A 90 20.03 24.34 -4.37
CA GLN A 90 20.80 23.10 -4.20
C GLN A 90 20.21 22.30 -3.02
N ALA A 91 19.85 21.05 -3.27
CA ALA A 91 19.59 20.04 -2.27
C ALA A 91 20.62 18.94 -2.47
N ASP A 92 21.28 18.51 -1.42
CA ASP A 92 22.17 17.37 -1.39
C ASP A 92 21.78 16.44 -0.22
N ASP A 93 22.25 15.20 -0.25
CA ASP A 93 21.96 14.18 0.77
C ASP A 93 22.28 14.66 2.20
N HIS A 94 23.29 15.52 2.35
CA HIS A 94 23.68 16.08 3.64
C HIS A 94 22.68 17.13 4.15
N THR A 95 22.10 17.88 3.23
CA THR A 95 21.03 18.84 3.52
C THR A 95 19.77 18.10 3.93
N ASP A 96 19.47 16.95 3.31
CA ASP A 96 18.27 16.15 3.57
C ASP A 96 18.31 15.53 4.96
N ALA A 97 19.41 14.87 5.37
CA ALA A 97 19.54 14.35 6.74
C ALA A 97 19.42 15.46 7.80
N ARG A 98 20.11 16.60 7.58
CA ARG A 98 20.02 17.75 8.49
C ARG A 98 18.59 18.30 8.57
N HIS A 99 17.89 18.37 7.44
CA HIS A 99 16.50 18.84 7.41
C HIS A 99 15.58 17.95 8.23
N LEU A 100 15.67 16.62 8.08
CA LEU A 100 14.86 15.68 8.85
C LEU A 100 15.13 15.80 10.36
N ALA A 101 16.40 15.92 10.77
CA ALA A 101 16.77 16.17 12.16
C ALA A 101 16.18 17.49 12.68
N ASN A 102 16.21 18.55 11.87
CA ASN A 102 15.64 19.85 12.23
C ASN A 102 14.10 19.81 12.33
N LEU A 103 13.41 19.12 11.41
CA LEU A 103 11.96 18.93 11.52
C LEU A 103 11.59 18.20 12.81
N MET A 104 12.38 17.19 13.20
CA MET A 104 12.16 16.47 14.45
C MET A 104 12.38 17.38 15.67
N ARG A 105 13.46 18.17 15.67
CA ARG A 105 13.77 19.15 16.72
C ARG A 105 12.63 20.15 16.92
N LEU A 106 12.02 20.61 15.82
CA LEU A 106 10.89 21.55 15.83
C LEU A 106 9.53 20.89 16.12
N GLY A 107 9.47 19.57 16.32
CA GLY A 107 8.20 18.84 16.49
C GLY A 107 7.33 18.78 15.21
N LEU A 108 7.91 19.09 14.05
CA LEU A 108 7.22 19.17 12.75
C LEU A 108 7.46 17.94 11.86
N LEU A 109 8.22 16.94 12.34
CA LEU A 109 8.54 15.75 11.54
C LEU A 109 7.28 14.92 11.26
N PRO A 110 6.84 14.78 9.98
CA PRO A 110 5.73 13.90 9.67
C PRO A 110 6.20 12.44 9.78
N THR A 111 5.61 11.70 10.70
CA THR A 111 5.97 10.31 10.94
C THR A 111 5.08 9.34 10.16
N ALA A 112 5.64 8.20 9.76
CA ALA A 112 4.96 7.06 9.18
C ALA A 112 4.80 5.94 10.21
N TYR A 113 3.76 5.13 10.04
CA TYR A 113 3.53 3.98 10.90
C TYR A 113 4.57 2.88 10.64
N ILE A 114 5.26 2.46 11.70
CA ILE A 114 6.18 1.32 11.66
C ILE A 114 5.36 0.05 11.89
N TYR A 115 5.22 -0.76 10.84
CA TYR A 115 4.48 -2.03 10.96
C TYR A 115 5.24 -3.02 11.85
N PRO A 116 4.54 -3.74 12.77
CA PRO A 116 5.16 -4.73 13.62
C PRO A 116 5.90 -5.81 12.81
N ARG A 117 7.12 -6.12 13.21
CA ARG A 117 8.01 -7.07 12.51
C ARG A 117 7.35 -8.41 12.18
N PRO A 118 6.57 -9.07 13.09
CA PRO A 118 5.93 -10.35 12.79
C PRO A 118 4.88 -10.31 11.68
N GLN A 119 4.34 -9.13 11.36
CA GLN A 119 3.27 -8.96 10.35
C GLN A 119 3.82 -8.60 8.96
N ARG A 120 5.07 -8.14 8.88
CA ARG A 120 5.64 -7.59 7.62
C ARG A 120 5.77 -8.66 6.54
N GLY A 121 6.30 -9.85 6.87
CA GLY A 121 6.46 -10.94 5.90
C GLY A 121 5.13 -11.37 5.27
N LEU A 122 4.10 -11.54 6.09
CA LEU A 122 2.76 -11.89 5.61
C LEU A 122 2.14 -10.79 4.73
N ARG A 123 2.32 -9.52 5.14
CA ARG A 123 1.89 -8.37 4.35
C ARG A 123 2.61 -8.29 3.00
N ASP A 124 3.91 -8.55 2.98
CA ASP A 124 4.69 -8.52 1.74
C ASP A 124 4.32 -9.68 0.81
N LEU A 125 3.99 -10.86 1.36
CA LEU A 125 3.50 -11.99 0.58
C LEU A 125 2.17 -11.67 -0.13
N LEU A 126 1.21 -11.02 0.56
CA LEU A 126 -0.03 -10.54 -0.05
C LEU A 126 0.22 -9.53 -1.18
N ARG A 127 1.19 -8.64 -1.00
CA ARG A 127 1.59 -7.68 -2.04
C ARG A 127 2.22 -8.38 -3.25
N ARG A 128 3.02 -9.43 -3.02
CA ARG A 128 3.56 -10.28 -4.10
C ARG A 128 2.45 -11.02 -4.84
N ARG A 129 1.50 -11.62 -4.11
CA ARG A 129 0.31 -12.21 -4.73
C ARG A 129 -0.41 -11.20 -5.62
N MET A 130 -0.68 -9.98 -5.13
CA MET A 130 -1.33 -8.94 -5.93
C MET A 130 -0.54 -8.60 -7.20
N LEU A 131 0.79 -8.50 -7.11
CA LEU A 131 1.66 -8.28 -8.27
C LEU A 131 1.53 -9.39 -9.30
N LEU A 132 1.56 -10.67 -8.88
CA LEU A 132 1.39 -11.82 -9.77
C LEU A 132 0.03 -11.82 -10.45
N VAL A 133 -1.05 -11.47 -9.73
CA VAL A 133 -2.39 -11.32 -10.32
C VAL A 133 -2.38 -10.22 -11.38
N GLN A 134 -1.76 -9.08 -11.13
CA GLN A 134 -1.66 -8.00 -12.14
C GLN A 134 -0.87 -8.43 -13.37
N GLN A 135 0.21 -9.18 -13.20
CA GLN A 135 0.99 -9.74 -14.31
C GLN A 135 0.16 -10.76 -15.11
N SER A 136 -0.58 -11.65 -14.44
CA SER A 136 -1.43 -12.64 -15.11
C SER A 136 -2.54 -11.97 -15.93
N VAL A 137 -3.13 -10.89 -15.44
CA VAL A 137 -4.13 -10.09 -16.18
C VAL A 137 -3.52 -9.47 -17.44
N ARG A 138 -2.29 -8.96 -17.37
CA ARG A 138 -1.59 -8.42 -18.56
C ARG A 138 -1.33 -9.47 -19.62
N LEU A 139 -0.92 -10.69 -19.21
CA LEU A 139 -0.73 -11.81 -20.14
C LEU A 139 -2.05 -12.21 -20.80
N LEU A 140 -3.13 -12.33 -20.02
CA LEU A 140 -4.47 -12.57 -20.53
C LEU A 140 -4.88 -11.52 -21.58
N GLN A 141 -4.71 -10.24 -21.27
CA GLN A 141 -5.04 -9.15 -22.20
C GLN A 141 -4.22 -9.20 -23.48
N SER A 142 -2.94 -9.57 -23.39
CA SER A 142 -2.09 -9.76 -24.57
C SER A 142 -2.61 -10.87 -25.48
N VAL A 143 -2.93 -12.04 -24.91
CA VAL A 143 -3.53 -13.15 -25.69
C VAL A 143 -4.87 -12.76 -26.30
N GLN A 144 -5.72 -12.04 -25.54
CA GLN A 144 -6.99 -11.50 -26.08
C GLN A 144 -6.76 -10.57 -27.27
N GLY A 145 -5.68 -9.78 -27.25
CA GLY A 145 -5.27 -8.94 -28.37
C GLY A 145 -4.86 -9.76 -29.63
N TYR A 146 -4.04 -10.82 -29.44
CA TYR A 146 -3.70 -11.75 -30.54
C TYR A 146 -4.95 -12.42 -31.13
N TRP A 147 -5.81 -12.94 -30.23
CA TRP A 147 -7.06 -13.60 -30.66
C TRP A 147 -7.97 -12.66 -31.46
N ALA A 148 -8.16 -11.43 -30.99
CA ALA A 148 -9.00 -10.47 -31.71
C ALA A 148 -8.44 -10.09 -33.08
N ARG A 149 -7.12 -10.01 -33.25
CA ARG A 149 -6.48 -9.77 -34.53
C ARG A 149 -6.65 -10.93 -35.49
N ALA A 150 -6.52 -12.17 -35.01
CA ALA A 150 -6.63 -13.35 -35.84
C ALA A 150 -8.09 -13.70 -36.25
N THR A 151 -9.06 -13.43 -35.36
CA THR A 151 -10.45 -13.91 -35.54
C THR A 151 -11.48 -12.81 -35.72
N GLY A 152 -11.14 -11.55 -35.44
CA GLY A 152 -12.11 -10.45 -35.34
C GLY A 152 -13.04 -10.54 -34.13
N GLN A 153 -12.89 -11.55 -33.27
CA GLN A 153 -13.79 -11.82 -32.15
C GLN A 153 -13.13 -11.56 -30.79
N ARG A 154 -13.97 -11.27 -29.80
CA ARG A 154 -13.51 -11.12 -28.42
C ARG A 154 -13.37 -12.47 -27.73
N LEU A 155 -12.20 -12.75 -27.19
CA LEU A 155 -11.97 -13.89 -26.31
C LEU A 155 -12.36 -13.52 -24.86
N SER A 156 -13.35 -14.22 -24.28
CA SER A 156 -13.69 -14.01 -22.86
C SER A 156 -12.60 -14.61 -21.94
N ALA A 157 -12.48 -14.08 -20.72
CA ALA A 157 -11.53 -14.64 -19.74
C ALA A 157 -11.86 -16.11 -19.38
N ASN A 158 -13.14 -16.51 -19.46
CA ASN A 158 -13.54 -17.89 -19.23
C ASN A 158 -13.12 -18.78 -20.40
N ALA A 159 -13.39 -18.37 -21.64
CA ALA A 159 -12.97 -19.12 -22.83
C ALA A 159 -11.44 -19.27 -22.88
N PHE A 160 -10.69 -18.20 -22.54
CA PHE A 160 -9.23 -18.26 -22.47
C PHE A 160 -8.71 -19.38 -21.54
N ARG A 161 -9.34 -19.57 -20.38
CA ARG A 161 -8.93 -20.63 -19.42
C ARG A 161 -9.11 -22.04 -19.95
N HIS A 162 -9.98 -22.21 -20.94
CA HIS A 162 -10.32 -23.50 -21.54
C HIS A 162 -9.77 -23.66 -22.97
N LEU A 163 -8.91 -22.72 -23.43
CA LEU A 163 -8.27 -22.86 -24.74
C LEU A 163 -7.39 -24.10 -24.81
N THR A 164 -7.65 -24.91 -25.80
CA THR A 164 -6.85 -26.11 -26.06
C THR A 164 -5.73 -25.82 -27.07
N ARG A 165 -4.71 -26.65 -27.09
CA ARG A 165 -3.63 -26.57 -28.08
C ARG A 165 -4.18 -26.65 -29.51
N GLN A 166 -5.14 -27.55 -29.80
CA GLN A 166 -5.78 -27.68 -31.08
C GLN A 166 -6.47 -26.40 -31.56
N GLN A 167 -7.14 -25.68 -30.64
CA GLN A 167 -7.77 -24.40 -30.98
C GLN A 167 -6.73 -23.32 -31.30
N LEU A 168 -5.58 -23.33 -30.64
CA LEU A 168 -4.48 -22.40 -30.94
C LEU A 168 -3.89 -22.69 -32.32
N ASP A 169 -3.60 -23.96 -32.63
CA ASP A 169 -3.05 -24.39 -33.90
C ASP A 169 -3.99 -24.07 -35.08
N ALA A 170 -5.31 -24.21 -34.85
CA ALA A 170 -6.33 -23.86 -35.84
C ALA A 170 -6.50 -22.32 -36.01
N THR A 171 -6.21 -21.52 -34.99
CA THR A 171 -6.43 -20.07 -35.02
C THR A 171 -5.21 -19.32 -35.54
N PHE A 172 -4.00 -19.74 -35.14
CA PHE A 172 -2.75 -19.07 -35.46
C PHE A 172 -1.95 -19.89 -36.46
N VAL A 173 -2.12 -19.56 -37.75
CA VAL A 173 -1.44 -20.25 -38.86
C VAL A 173 0.04 -19.83 -38.95
N ASP A 174 0.36 -18.59 -38.63
CA ASP A 174 1.75 -18.13 -38.58
C ASP A 174 2.49 -18.75 -37.39
N PRO A 175 3.62 -19.46 -37.61
CA PRO A 175 4.36 -20.14 -36.57
C PRO A 175 4.88 -19.18 -35.48
N SER A 176 5.20 -17.94 -35.84
CA SER A 176 5.71 -16.93 -34.88
C SER A 176 4.61 -16.42 -33.95
N GLU A 177 3.40 -16.20 -34.49
CA GLU A 177 2.23 -15.83 -33.69
C GLU A 177 1.81 -16.98 -32.76
N LEU A 178 1.76 -18.19 -33.26
CA LEU A 178 1.47 -19.39 -32.48
C LEU A 178 2.47 -19.56 -31.32
N PHE A 179 3.77 -19.40 -31.60
CA PHE A 179 4.82 -19.48 -30.60
C PHE A 179 4.68 -18.39 -29.54
N ALA A 180 4.40 -17.14 -29.96
CA ALA A 180 4.20 -16.01 -29.05
C ALA A 180 3.00 -16.25 -28.13
N VAL A 181 1.84 -16.66 -28.67
CA VAL A 181 0.64 -16.94 -27.88
C VAL A 181 0.85 -18.12 -26.92
N ALA A 182 1.47 -19.21 -27.39
CA ALA A 182 1.78 -20.37 -26.57
C ALA A 182 2.71 -19.99 -25.40
N THR A 183 3.72 -19.16 -25.64
CA THR A 183 4.64 -18.64 -24.61
C THR A 183 3.90 -17.79 -23.56
N LEU A 184 3.01 -16.90 -23.98
CA LEU A 184 2.19 -16.09 -23.08
C LEU A 184 1.26 -16.95 -22.22
N MET A 185 0.65 -17.98 -22.81
CA MET A 185 -0.23 -18.91 -22.10
C MET A 185 0.53 -19.76 -21.08
N GLN A 186 1.70 -20.29 -21.41
CA GLN A 186 2.56 -21.01 -20.45
C GLN A 186 2.97 -20.12 -19.28
N SER A 187 3.37 -18.88 -19.58
CA SER A 187 3.69 -17.89 -18.54
C SER A 187 2.49 -17.60 -17.65
N TRP A 188 1.30 -17.48 -18.23
CA TRP A 188 0.06 -17.28 -17.47
C TRP A 188 -0.26 -18.47 -16.55
N LEU A 189 -0.16 -19.70 -17.05
CA LEU A 189 -0.35 -20.92 -16.26
C LEU A 189 0.62 -21.00 -15.09
N TYR A 190 1.90 -20.70 -15.34
CA TYR A 190 2.89 -20.63 -14.28
C TYR A 190 2.50 -19.61 -13.19
N LEU A 191 2.07 -18.41 -13.59
CA LEU A 191 1.63 -17.40 -12.62
C LEU A 191 0.41 -17.86 -11.81
N GLN A 192 -0.58 -18.51 -12.45
CA GLN A 192 -1.75 -19.06 -11.74
C GLN A 192 -1.29 -20.06 -10.66
N HIS A 193 -0.45 -21.01 -11.02
CA HIS A 193 0.08 -21.98 -10.05
C HIS A 193 0.82 -21.31 -8.88
N ARG A 194 1.58 -20.22 -9.14
CA ARG A 194 2.25 -19.47 -8.07
C ARG A 194 1.27 -18.70 -7.19
N ILE A 195 0.22 -18.14 -7.77
CA ILE A 195 -0.86 -17.47 -7.04
C ILE A 195 -1.57 -18.45 -6.12
N ASP A 196 -1.96 -19.61 -6.65
CA ASP A 196 -2.64 -20.67 -5.90
C ASP A 196 -1.78 -21.19 -4.74
N ALA A 197 -0.48 -21.38 -4.97
CA ALA A 197 0.46 -21.79 -3.94
C ALA A 197 0.58 -20.75 -2.81
N ILE A 198 0.58 -19.46 -3.14
CA ILE A 198 0.57 -18.39 -2.12
C ILE A 198 -0.76 -18.39 -1.37
N GLU A 199 -1.90 -18.53 -2.06
CA GLU A 199 -3.22 -18.55 -1.41
C GLU A 199 -3.34 -19.72 -0.45
N HIS A 200 -2.90 -20.92 -0.86
CA HIS A 200 -2.86 -22.10 0.01
C HIS A 200 -1.98 -21.87 1.26
N TRP A 201 -0.79 -21.27 1.08
CA TRP A 201 0.07 -20.92 2.21
C TRP A 201 -0.59 -19.91 3.17
N LEU A 202 -1.41 -19.00 2.63
CA LEU A 202 -2.13 -18.00 3.41
C LEU A 202 -3.33 -18.56 4.19
N ASP A 203 -3.84 -19.76 3.84
CA ASP A 203 -5.02 -20.36 4.49
C ASP A 203 -4.83 -20.52 6.01
N ASP A 204 -3.65 -20.91 6.45
CA ASP A 204 -3.34 -21.05 7.87
C ASP A 204 -3.31 -19.70 8.60
N ALA A 205 -2.78 -18.67 7.93
CA ALA A 205 -2.77 -17.33 8.48
C ALA A 205 -4.19 -16.76 8.61
N VAL A 206 -5.07 -17.06 7.64
CA VAL A 206 -6.49 -16.68 7.68
C VAL A 206 -7.22 -17.35 8.83
N ARG A 207 -7.02 -18.65 9.03
CA ARG A 207 -7.71 -19.43 10.08
C ARG A 207 -7.38 -18.95 11.50
N ARG A 208 -6.16 -18.45 11.73
CA ARG A 208 -5.68 -18.02 13.05
C ARG A 208 -6.03 -16.57 13.41
N ARG A 209 -6.83 -15.87 12.59
CA ARG A 209 -7.10 -14.45 12.81
C ARG A 209 -8.56 -14.16 13.10
N PRO A 210 -8.92 -13.97 14.38
CA PRO A 210 -10.29 -13.67 14.78
C PRO A 210 -10.78 -12.30 14.27
N ASP A 211 -9.88 -11.34 14.05
CA ASP A 211 -10.19 -10.02 13.49
C ASP A 211 -10.74 -10.07 12.05
N LEU A 212 -10.48 -11.17 11.32
CA LEU A 212 -11.08 -11.42 10.00
C LEU A 212 -12.57 -11.80 10.09
N ALA A 213 -13.01 -12.39 11.18
CA ALA A 213 -14.38 -12.89 11.30
C ALA A 213 -15.41 -11.76 11.13
N ALA A 214 -15.19 -10.62 11.78
CA ALA A 214 -16.05 -9.44 11.66
C ALA A 214 -16.04 -8.86 10.23
N LEU A 215 -14.87 -8.72 9.59
CA LEU A 215 -14.76 -8.22 8.23
C LEU A 215 -15.42 -9.13 7.19
N ARG A 216 -15.36 -10.45 7.38
CA ARG A 216 -15.96 -11.43 6.46
C ARG A 216 -17.50 -11.42 6.50
N THR A 217 -18.11 -10.72 7.45
CA THR A 217 -19.56 -10.47 7.43
C THR A 217 -19.95 -9.42 6.39
N VAL A 218 -19.01 -8.65 5.89
CA VAL A 218 -19.23 -7.68 4.80
C VAL A 218 -19.33 -8.42 3.47
N PRO A 219 -20.45 -8.28 2.73
CA PRO A 219 -20.59 -8.89 1.40
C PRO A 219 -19.42 -8.47 0.48
N GLY A 220 -18.78 -9.45 -0.15
CA GLY A 220 -17.66 -9.22 -1.05
C GLY A 220 -16.28 -9.25 -0.40
N ILE A 221 -16.17 -9.40 0.91
CA ILE A 221 -14.88 -9.58 1.59
C ILE A 221 -14.63 -11.07 1.83
N GLY A 222 -13.81 -11.67 0.96
CA GLY A 222 -13.27 -13.01 1.14
C GLY A 222 -11.99 -13.02 2.00
N PRO A 223 -11.40 -14.22 2.20
CA PRO A 223 -10.22 -14.39 3.05
C PRO A 223 -9.05 -13.47 2.66
N ILE A 224 -8.68 -13.43 1.38
CA ILE A 224 -7.54 -12.65 0.87
C ILE A 224 -7.78 -11.13 1.01
N LEU A 225 -8.97 -10.65 0.65
CA LEU A 225 -9.30 -9.23 0.83
C LEU A 225 -9.33 -8.83 2.30
N GLY A 226 -9.95 -9.66 3.15
CA GLY A 226 -9.98 -9.42 4.60
C GLY A 226 -8.59 -9.38 5.20
N LEU A 227 -7.73 -10.35 4.89
CA LEU A 227 -6.36 -10.40 5.36
C LEU A 227 -5.54 -9.19 4.86
N THR A 228 -5.73 -8.78 3.61
CA THR A 228 -5.10 -7.58 3.06
C THR A 228 -5.54 -6.33 3.83
N ILE A 229 -6.85 -6.18 4.08
CA ILE A 229 -7.39 -5.03 4.83
C ILE A 229 -6.79 -4.98 6.23
N VAL A 230 -6.78 -6.10 6.96
CA VAL A 230 -6.24 -6.14 8.33
C VAL A 230 -4.74 -5.78 8.35
N LEU A 231 -3.93 -6.47 7.54
CA LEU A 231 -2.48 -6.28 7.56
C LEU A 231 -2.03 -4.91 7.01
N GLU A 232 -2.74 -4.35 6.05
CA GLU A 232 -2.44 -3.03 5.53
C GLU A 232 -3.00 -1.89 6.40
N SER A 233 -4.01 -2.16 7.23
CA SER A 233 -4.49 -1.22 8.24
C SER A 233 -3.53 -1.11 9.42
N GLY A 234 -2.88 -2.22 9.79
CA GLY A 234 -2.12 -2.31 11.04
C GLY A 234 -3.06 -2.19 12.25
N GLN A 235 -2.55 -1.64 13.35
CA GLN A 235 -3.36 -1.37 14.53
C GLN A 235 -4.42 -0.32 14.21
N ILE A 236 -5.69 -0.70 14.26
CA ILE A 236 -6.81 0.19 13.91
C ILE A 236 -6.94 1.38 14.86
N GLN A 237 -6.54 1.21 16.11
CA GLN A 237 -6.56 2.23 17.17
C GLN A 237 -5.67 3.42 16.87
N ARG A 238 -4.70 3.30 15.96
CA ARG A 238 -3.86 4.43 15.53
C ARG A 238 -4.63 5.52 14.77
N PHE A 239 -5.84 5.22 14.35
CA PHE A 239 -6.75 6.20 13.74
C PHE A 239 -7.78 6.64 14.76
N GLU A 240 -7.70 7.90 15.20
CA GLU A 240 -8.64 8.48 16.17
C GLU A 240 -10.09 8.43 15.69
N HIS A 241 -10.29 8.66 14.38
CA HIS A 241 -11.61 8.64 13.77
C HIS A 241 -11.61 8.03 12.38
N VAL A 242 -12.80 7.57 11.99
CA VAL A 242 -13.08 6.92 10.71
C VAL A 242 -12.64 7.76 9.49
N GLY A 243 -12.64 9.09 9.60
CA GLY A 243 -12.20 10.00 8.55
C GLY A 243 -10.71 9.86 8.23
N GLN A 244 -9.85 9.71 9.26
CA GLN A 244 -8.41 9.45 9.08
C GLN A 244 -8.18 8.10 8.38
N TYR A 245 -8.90 7.05 8.77
CA TYR A 245 -8.81 5.74 8.15
C TYR A 245 -9.20 5.77 6.66
N THR A 246 -10.36 6.37 6.34
CA THR A 246 -10.81 6.43 4.93
C THR A 246 -9.93 7.33 4.07
N SER A 247 -9.30 8.35 4.65
CA SER A 247 -8.27 9.15 4.00
C SER A 247 -7.01 8.32 3.73
N TYR A 248 -6.54 7.56 4.73
CA TYR A 248 -5.42 6.64 4.58
C TYR A 248 -5.69 5.56 3.51
N CYS A 249 -6.94 5.09 3.39
CA CYS A 249 -7.39 4.21 2.32
C CYS A 249 -7.52 4.89 0.94
N ARG A 250 -7.17 6.17 0.78
CA ARG A 250 -7.30 6.96 -0.46
C ARG A 250 -8.73 7.02 -1.02
N LEU A 251 -9.74 6.88 -0.17
CA LEU A 251 -11.14 6.82 -0.59
C LEU A 251 -11.83 8.18 -0.53
N VAL A 252 -11.21 9.19 0.07
CA VAL A 252 -11.69 10.57 0.08
C VAL A 252 -11.09 11.39 -1.05
N PRO A 253 -11.79 12.42 -1.55
CA PRO A 253 -11.21 13.34 -2.52
C PRO A 253 -10.09 14.16 -1.90
N ALA A 254 -8.97 14.32 -2.60
CA ALA A 254 -7.92 15.25 -2.22
C ALA A 254 -8.15 16.61 -2.91
N HIS A 255 -8.57 17.63 -2.14
CA HIS A 255 -8.79 18.98 -2.65
C HIS A 255 -7.83 19.96 -1.97
N ARG A 256 -7.24 20.85 -2.76
CA ARG A 256 -6.65 22.10 -2.26
C ARG A 256 -7.70 23.20 -2.37
N VAL A 257 -8.03 23.81 -1.25
CA VAL A 257 -8.95 24.93 -1.18
C VAL A 257 -8.20 26.13 -0.61
N SER A 258 -8.34 27.29 -1.21
CA SER A 258 -7.80 28.55 -0.72
C SER A 258 -8.85 29.63 -0.96
N ASN A 259 -9.19 30.40 0.08
CA ASN A 259 -10.23 31.42 0.06
C ASN A 259 -11.57 30.90 -0.49
N GLY A 260 -12.02 29.72 0.02
CA GLY A 260 -13.26 29.07 -0.41
C GLY A 260 -13.25 28.49 -1.84
N LYS A 261 -12.21 28.76 -2.64
CA LYS A 261 -12.12 28.30 -4.02
C LYS A 261 -11.19 27.09 -4.15
N LYS A 262 -11.61 26.10 -4.96
CA LYS A 262 -10.79 24.93 -5.28
C LYS A 262 -9.58 25.34 -6.13
N LYS A 263 -8.39 25.23 -5.56
CA LYS A 263 -7.09 25.57 -6.19
C LYS A 263 -6.35 24.37 -6.82
N GLY A 264 -7.00 23.22 -6.90
CA GLY A 264 -6.42 22.01 -7.48
C GLY A 264 -6.67 20.76 -6.65
N THR A 265 -5.89 19.70 -6.91
CA THR A 265 -5.93 18.45 -6.16
C THR A 265 -4.76 18.37 -5.19
N GLY A 266 -5.03 17.92 -3.95
CA GLY A 266 -4.00 17.62 -2.98
C GLY A 266 -3.15 16.39 -3.37
N ASN A 267 -2.25 15.98 -2.49
CA ASN A 267 -1.36 14.84 -2.74
C ASN A 267 -2.16 13.52 -2.82
N ARG A 268 -2.37 13.03 -4.05
CA ARG A 268 -3.09 11.77 -4.32
C ARG A 268 -2.27 10.52 -3.95
N LYS A 269 -0.97 10.66 -3.74
CA LYS A 269 -0.07 9.54 -3.39
C LYS A 269 -0.06 9.24 -1.89
N CYS A 270 -0.45 10.20 -1.03
CA CYS A 270 -0.59 9.97 0.41
C CYS A 270 -1.60 8.86 0.71
N GLY A 271 -1.31 8.05 1.72
CA GLY A 271 -2.13 6.91 2.13
C GLY A 271 -1.75 5.60 1.43
N ASN A 272 -2.49 4.53 1.76
CA ASN A 272 -2.17 3.17 1.38
C ASN A 272 -2.88 2.75 0.08
N ARG A 273 -2.11 2.45 -0.98
CA ARG A 273 -2.65 2.03 -2.28
C ARG A 273 -3.26 0.62 -2.26
N TYR A 274 -2.79 -0.25 -1.37
CA TYR A 274 -3.29 -1.62 -1.26
C TYR A 274 -4.65 -1.66 -0.57
N LEU A 275 -4.86 -0.81 0.44
CA LEU A 275 -6.19 -0.59 1.02
C LEU A 275 -7.16 0.04 0.02
N ALA A 276 -6.69 1.01 -0.77
CA ALA A 276 -7.52 1.59 -1.84
C ALA A 276 -8.02 0.51 -2.80
N TRP A 277 -7.11 -0.37 -3.25
CA TRP A 277 -7.45 -1.50 -4.11
C TRP A 277 -8.41 -2.46 -3.41
N ALA A 278 -8.09 -2.90 -2.20
CA ALA A 278 -8.88 -3.90 -1.50
C ALA A 278 -10.33 -3.44 -1.25
N TRP A 279 -10.54 -2.19 -0.88
CA TRP A 279 -11.89 -1.65 -0.69
C TRP A 279 -12.65 -1.44 -1.99
N ILE A 280 -11.98 -1.10 -3.10
CA ILE A 280 -12.61 -1.04 -4.43
C ILE A 280 -13.03 -2.43 -4.89
N GLU A 281 -12.19 -3.46 -4.70
CA GLU A 281 -12.54 -4.85 -5.01
C GLU A 281 -13.71 -5.33 -4.13
N ALA A 282 -13.66 -5.08 -2.82
CA ALA A 282 -14.77 -5.37 -1.93
C ALA A 282 -16.09 -4.71 -2.42
N ALA A 283 -16.02 -3.47 -2.89
CA ALA A 283 -17.19 -2.76 -3.44
C ALA A 283 -17.73 -3.42 -4.73
N ASN A 284 -16.85 -3.85 -5.64
CA ASN A 284 -17.25 -4.57 -6.86
C ASN A 284 -18.02 -5.85 -6.52
N PHE A 285 -17.49 -6.64 -5.58
CA PHE A 285 -18.16 -7.86 -5.14
C PHE A 285 -19.44 -7.59 -4.34
N ALA A 286 -19.44 -6.59 -3.44
CA ALA A 286 -20.61 -6.22 -2.67
C ALA A 286 -21.79 -5.78 -3.58
N ILE A 287 -21.53 -5.00 -4.62
CA ILE A 287 -22.53 -4.62 -5.63
C ILE A 287 -23.09 -5.86 -6.34
N ARG A 288 -22.24 -6.87 -6.58
CA ARG A 288 -22.65 -8.11 -7.26
C ARG A 288 -23.49 -9.02 -6.38
N PHE A 289 -23.15 -9.13 -5.09
CA PHE A 289 -23.74 -10.14 -4.20
C PHE A 289 -24.77 -9.60 -3.21
N ALA A 290 -24.87 -8.27 -3.00
CA ALA A 290 -25.81 -7.67 -2.06
C ALA A 290 -26.79 -6.73 -2.77
N PRO A 291 -28.06 -7.13 -2.98
CA PRO A 291 -29.06 -6.32 -3.69
C PRO A 291 -29.26 -4.90 -3.13
N PRO A 292 -29.29 -4.66 -1.80
CA PRO A 292 -29.41 -3.29 -1.28
C PRO A 292 -28.23 -2.39 -1.68
N ILE A 293 -26.99 -2.93 -1.68
CA ILE A 293 -25.79 -2.20 -2.09
C ILE A 293 -25.82 -1.91 -3.60
N LYS A 294 -26.29 -2.88 -4.40
CA LYS A 294 -26.48 -2.70 -5.85
C LYS A 294 -27.47 -1.58 -6.14
N THR A 295 -28.61 -1.54 -5.48
CA THR A 295 -29.64 -0.51 -5.63
C THR A 295 -29.08 0.86 -5.26
N TRP A 296 -28.37 0.96 -4.15
CA TRP A 296 -27.71 2.21 -3.73
C TRP A 296 -26.67 2.67 -4.76
N TYR A 297 -25.84 1.75 -5.27
CA TYR A 297 -24.88 2.05 -6.33
C TYR A 297 -25.55 2.57 -7.59
N GLN A 298 -26.61 1.91 -8.07
CA GLN A 298 -27.33 2.30 -9.29
C GLN A 298 -27.95 3.69 -9.19
N ARG A 299 -28.55 4.04 -8.05
CA ARG A 299 -29.08 5.39 -7.77
C ARG A 299 -27.98 6.46 -7.88
N ASN A 300 -26.78 6.16 -7.38
CA ASN A 300 -25.64 7.08 -7.48
C ASN A 300 -25.06 7.14 -8.89
N ALA A 301 -24.97 6.01 -9.58
CA ALA A 301 -24.43 5.92 -10.93
C ALA A 301 -25.33 6.58 -12.00
N ALA A 302 -26.61 6.75 -11.71
CA ALA A 302 -27.53 7.54 -12.54
C ALA A 302 -27.21 9.04 -12.55
N ARG A 303 -26.53 9.55 -11.50
CA ARG A 303 -26.24 10.98 -11.30
C ARG A 303 -24.75 11.33 -11.38
N LYS A 304 -23.87 10.33 -11.36
CA LYS A 304 -22.40 10.50 -11.26
C LYS A 304 -21.71 9.46 -12.13
N PRO A 305 -20.47 9.71 -12.60
CA PRO A 305 -19.68 8.69 -13.27
C PRO A 305 -19.59 7.39 -12.47
N ARG A 306 -19.69 6.25 -13.13
CA ARG A 306 -19.70 4.91 -12.50
C ARG A 306 -18.52 4.69 -11.54
N VAL A 307 -17.33 5.16 -11.90
CA VAL A 307 -16.12 5.07 -11.06
C VAL A 307 -16.30 5.86 -9.75
N VAL A 308 -16.94 7.01 -9.79
CA VAL A 308 -17.22 7.83 -8.60
C VAL A 308 -18.25 7.15 -7.71
N ALA A 309 -19.31 6.58 -8.31
CA ALA A 309 -20.32 5.81 -7.56
C ALA A 309 -19.72 4.57 -6.91
N LEU A 310 -18.85 3.82 -7.62
CA LEU A 310 -18.12 2.67 -7.07
C LEU A 310 -17.22 3.07 -5.89
N LYS A 311 -16.46 4.16 -6.04
CA LYS A 311 -15.61 4.69 -4.96
C LYS A 311 -16.42 5.12 -3.73
N ALA A 312 -17.65 5.61 -3.92
CA ALA A 312 -18.54 5.96 -2.82
C ALA A 312 -19.03 4.70 -2.06
N VAL A 313 -19.31 3.58 -2.76
CA VAL A 313 -19.59 2.29 -2.12
C VAL A 313 -18.36 1.85 -1.32
N ALA A 314 -17.17 1.84 -1.92
CA ALA A 314 -15.92 1.47 -1.24
C ALA A 314 -15.67 2.31 0.02
N HIS A 315 -15.94 3.62 -0.04
CA HIS A 315 -15.84 4.52 1.11
C HIS A 315 -16.82 4.13 2.24
N LYS A 316 -18.08 3.81 1.91
CA LYS A 316 -19.05 3.34 2.92
C LYS A 316 -18.62 2.01 3.55
N LEU A 317 -18.15 1.06 2.73
CA LEU A 317 -17.63 -0.22 3.24
C LEU A 317 -16.39 -0.02 4.12
N ALA A 318 -15.46 0.87 3.75
CA ALA A 318 -14.30 1.17 4.56
C ALA A 318 -14.67 1.82 5.91
N ARG A 319 -15.68 2.68 5.94
CA ARG A 319 -16.23 3.23 7.20
C ARG A 319 -16.78 2.13 8.11
N ALA A 320 -17.60 1.23 7.56
CA ALA A 320 -18.10 0.08 8.31
C ALA A 320 -16.95 -0.83 8.77
N GLY A 321 -16.00 -1.12 7.88
CA GLY A 321 -14.81 -1.93 8.19
C GLY A 321 -13.96 -1.35 9.32
N PHE A 322 -13.82 -0.02 9.41
CA PHE A 322 -13.15 0.63 10.53
C PHE A 322 -13.81 0.27 11.87
N HIS A 323 -15.13 0.38 11.95
CA HIS A 323 -15.88 0.04 13.17
C HIS A 323 -15.81 -1.45 13.48
N LEU A 324 -15.92 -2.31 12.46
CA LEU A 324 -15.78 -3.76 12.63
C LEU A 324 -14.41 -4.17 13.16
N LEU A 325 -13.34 -3.52 12.70
CA LEU A 325 -11.98 -3.78 13.17
C LEU A 325 -11.74 -3.24 14.59
N ARG A 326 -12.36 -2.11 14.94
CA ARG A 326 -12.19 -1.46 16.24
C ARG A 326 -13.07 -2.04 17.33
N ASP A 327 -14.34 -2.27 17.00
CA ASP A 327 -15.40 -2.57 17.96
C ASP A 327 -15.92 -4.02 17.84
N GLY A 328 -15.54 -4.73 16.76
CA GLY A 328 -16.06 -6.07 16.44
C GLY A 328 -17.48 -6.04 15.88
N GLY A 329 -18.17 -7.18 16.01
CA GLY A 329 -19.57 -7.32 15.62
C GLY A 329 -19.78 -7.82 14.19
N ARG A 330 -20.97 -7.54 13.63
CA ARG A 330 -21.38 -7.97 12.28
C ARG A 330 -21.75 -6.76 11.43
N PHE A 331 -21.53 -6.87 10.13
CA PHE A 331 -21.93 -5.84 9.18
C PHE A 331 -23.45 -5.77 9.06
N ASP A 332 -23.98 -4.57 9.21
CA ASP A 332 -25.39 -4.25 8.99
C ASP A 332 -25.52 -3.44 7.71
N VAL A 333 -26.14 -4.06 6.67
CA VAL A 333 -26.32 -3.44 5.37
C VAL A 333 -27.34 -2.30 5.41
N GLN A 334 -28.36 -2.41 6.25
CA GLN A 334 -29.40 -1.37 6.38
C GLN A 334 -28.76 -0.10 6.99
N ARG A 335 -28.05 -0.23 8.09
CA ARG A 335 -27.34 0.87 8.73
C ARG A 335 -26.32 1.54 7.80
N ALA A 336 -25.69 0.77 6.91
CA ALA A 336 -24.65 1.29 6.03
C ALA A 336 -25.19 1.93 4.74
N PHE A 337 -26.32 1.42 4.16
CA PHE A 337 -26.76 1.78 2.81
C PHE A 337 -28.23 2.22 2.68
N CYS A 338 -29.01 2.10 3.73
CA CYS A 338 -30.38 2.63 3.82
C CYS A 338 -30.47 3.76 4.86
#